data_92a7ee42d3ec6883aa9ad60a5c548e31
#
_entry.id   92a7ee42d3ec6883aa9ad60a5c548e31
#
_cell.length_a   1.000
_cell.length_b   1.000
_cell.length_c   1.000
_cell.angle_alpha   90.00
_cell.angle_beta   90.00
_cell.angle_gamma   90.00
#
_symmetry.space_group_name_H-M   'P 1'
#
loop_
_entity.id
_entity.type
_entity.pdbx_description
1 polymer ?
#
loop_
_entity_poly.entity_id
_entity_poly.type
_entity_poly.pdbx_seq_one_letter_code
_entity_poly.pdbx_strand_id
1 'polypeptide(L)'
;MASEAVEHDYHILPPSPWPFLSGVAALIWGLGMVVFFAGLTPRTAEGSMSEFFLARGLDNFQMPLKGQDAPGGGWIILLIGVLFASYVMYGWWRDVARESAAGDHTPVVDIGLRYGMIMFIMQEAMFFVGWFWMFFEMKLFQGNRAEWNPDYTYDDGFGELSDWSAGQVPNIETFNPWHLPLMNTLILLLSGTTVTWAHHALIHGDRKGAKWGLFLTVALGLLFTYVQGIEYLHAFHYRGDESFWLNTNVYGSAFFMATGFHGLHVLIGTIFLFVCWMRLMRGGLRPEKHFGLEAAAWYWHFVDVVWLFLFAFVYVVFQ
;
A
#
# COMPACT_ATOMS: atom_id res chain seq x y z
N MET A 1 -45.80 7.98 30.56
CA MET A 1 -45.99 7.72 29.12
C MET A 1 -44.69 7.11 28.63
N ALA A 2 -44.71 5.77 28.41
CA ALA A 2 -43.55 5.11 27.81
C ALA A 2 -43.54 5.55 26.35
N SER A 3 -42.40 6.13 25.93
CA SER A 3 -42.11 6.39 24.52
C SER A 3 -42.14 5.02 23.82
N GLU A 4 -43.09 4.79 22.93
CA GLU A 4 -43.02 3.70 21.99
C GLU A 4 -41.70 3.87 21.22
N ALA A 5 -40.74 2.99 21.50
CA ALA A 5 -39.54 2.91 20.71
C ALA A 5 -39.95 2.54 19.29
N VAL A 6 -39.81 3.44 18.34
CA VAL A 6 -40.02 3.15 16.93
C VAL A 6 -38.98 2.09 16.54
N GLU A 7 -39.47 0.84 16.39
CA GLU A 7 -38.62 -0.23 15.84
C GLU A 7 -38.32 0.09 14.38
N HIS A 8 -37.12 0.56 14.12
CA HIS A 8 -36.57 0.70 12.76
C HIS A 8 -35.26 -0.08 12.64
N ASP A 9 -34.97 -0.52 11.43
CA ASP A 9 -33.75 -1.30 11.13
C ASP A 9 -32.44 -0.50 11.24
N TYR A 10 -32.56 0.79 11.53
CA TYR A 10 -31.41 1.69 11.71
C TYR A 10 -31.12 1.83 13.20
N HIS A 11 -29.91 1.42 13.60
CA HIS A 11 -29.41 1.68 14.94
C HIS A 11 -28.49 2.91 14.89
N ILE A 12 -28.89 3.99 15.54
CA ILE A 12 -28.11 5.22 15.60
C ILE A 12 -27.14 5.10 16.78
N LEU A 13 -25.86 4.92 16.47
CA LEU A 13 -24.78 4.90 17.45
C LEU A 13 -24.50 6.32 18.01
N PRO A 14 -23.95 6.42 19.23
CA PRO A 14 -23.52 7.70 19.79
C PRO A 14 -22.44 8.34 18.88
N PRO A 15 -22.35 9.70 18.85
CA PRO A 15 -21.34 10.39 18.05
C PRO A 15 -19.92 9.88 18.33
N SER A 16 -19.21 9.52 17.27
CA SER A 16 -17.85 9.01 17.33
C SER A 16 -16.84 10.13 16.98
N PRO A 17 -15.71 10.26 17.68
CA PRO A 17 -14.68 11.24 17.35
C PRO A 17 -13.80 10.81 16.16
N TRP A 18 -13.84 9.53 15.76
CA TRP A 18 -12.90 8.97 14.79
C TRP A 18 -12.94 9.62 13.41
N PRO A 19 -14.10 9.97 12.81
CA PRO A 19 -14.13 10.66 11.51
C PRO A 19 -13.40 12.00 11.53
N PHE A 20 -13.60 12.78 12.60
CA PHE A 20 -12.91 14.07 12.76
C PHE A 20 -11.39 13.88 12.95
N LEU A 21 -11.02 12.96 13.84
CA LEU A 21 -9.61 12.67 14.13
C LEU A 21 -8.89 12.08 12.91
N SER A 22 -9.57 11.31 12.06
CA SER A 22 -8.98 10.81 10.82
C SER A 22 -8.67 11.93 9.82
N GLY A 23 -9.54 12.94 9.74
CA GLY A 23 -9.29 14.15 8.93
C GLY A 23 -8.06 14.92 9.44
N VAL A 24 -7.93 15.09 10.76
CA VAL A 24 -6.75 15.73 11.36
C VAL A 24 -5.49 14.92 11.12
N ALA A 25 -5.55 13.59 11.26
CA ALA A 25 -4.41 12.70 11.00
C ALA A 25 -3.97 12.77 9.53
N ALA A 26 -4.92 12.77 8.60
CA ALA A 26 -4.64 12.91 7.16
C ALA A 26 -4.00 14.26 6.84
N LEU A 27 -4.44 15.35 7.47
CA LEU A 27 -3.84 16.67 7.32
C LEU A 27 -2.38 16.68 7.79
N ILE A 28 -2.11 16.17 8.99
CA ILE A 28 -0.75 16.11 9.55
C ILE A 28 0.14 15.25 8.66
N TRP A 29 -0.34 14.09 8.22
CA TRP A 29 0.39 13.19 7.34
C TRP A 29 0.68 13.85 5.98
N GLY A 30 -0.33 14.47 5.35
CA GLY A 30 -0.18 15.18 4.08
C GLY A 30 0.82 16.35 4.16
N LEU A 31 0.75 17.16 5.21
CA LEU A 31 1.73 18.22 5.47
C LEU A 31 3.13 17.63 5.69
N GLY A 32 3.24 16.54 6.44
CA GLY A 32 4.49 15.83 6.66
C GLY A 32 5.12 15.32 5.36
N MET A 33 4.30 14.79 4.44
CA MET A 33 4.73 14.36 3.11
C MET A 33 5.27 15.54 2.29
N VAL A 34 4.49 16.63 2.18
CA VAL A 34 4.91 17.83 1.43
C VAL A 34 6.24 18.35 1.95
N VAL A 35 6.39 18.46 3.26
CA VAL A 35 7.61 18.96 3.88
C VAL A 35 8.78 18.00 3.69
N PHE A 36 8.55 16.71 3.81
CA PHE A 36 9.56 15.69 3.60
C PHE A 36 10.09 15.72 2.16
N PHE A 37 9.20 15.74 1.17
CA PHE A 37 9.62 15.78 -0.25
C PHE A 37 10.20 17.12 -0.65
N ALA A 38 9.68 18.27 -0.15
CA ALA A 38 10.30 19.56 -0.36
C ALA A 38 11.74 19.62 0.16
N GLY A 39 12.02 18.86 1.20
CA GLY A 39 13.36 18.74 1.75
C GLY A 39 14.32 17.86 0.96
N LEU A 40 13.81 16.97 0.13
CA LEU A 40 14.62 16.14 -0.76
C LEU A 40 15.01 16.85 -2.07
N THR A 41 14.31 17.97 -2.42
CA THR A 41 14.63 18.70 -3.65
C THR A 41 15.90 19.57 -3.47
N PRO A 42 16.85 19.50 -4.40
CA PRO A 42 18.03 20.39 -4.38
C PRO A 42 17.60 21.86 -4.43
N ARG A 43 18.21 22.70 -3.59
CA ARG A 43 17.90 24.15 -3.56
C ARG A 43 18.33 24.91 -4.82
N THR A 44 19.05 24.28 -5.71
CA THR A 44 19.67 24.90 -6.89
C THR A 44 18.85 24.79 -8.16
N ALA A 45 17.75 24.03 -8.14
CA ALA A 45 16.86 23.93 -9.31
C ALA A 45 15.91 25.12 -9.36
N GLU A 46 16.06 25.98 -10.36
CA GLU A 46 15.07 27.03 -10.68
C GLU A 46 13.70 26.38 -10.86
N GLY A 47 12.68 26.93 -10.19
CA GLY A 47 11.33 26.34 -10.18
C GLY A 47 11.11 25.22 -9.16
N SER A 48 12.04 25.03 -8.22
CA SER A 48 11.86 24.04 -7.15
C SER A 48 10.74 24.41 -6.20
N MET A 49 10.14 23.38 -5.53
CA MET A 49 9.11 23.63 -4.49
C MET A 49 9.61 24.54 -3.37
N SER A 50 10.92 24.58 -3.10
CA SER A 50 11.51 25.48 -2.13
C SER A 50 11.40 26.95 -2.58
N GLU A 51 11.60 27.28 -3.86
CA GLU A 51 11.36 28.63 -4.39
C GLU A 51 9.90 29.04 -4.32
N PHE A 52 8.99 28.12 -4.56
CA PHE A 52 7.55 28.37 -4.41
C PHE A 52 7.18 28.83 -2.99
N PHE A 53 7.78 28.24 -1.97
CA PHE A 53 7.55 28.64 -0.58
C PHE A 53 8.31 29.92 -0.20
N LEU A 54 9.54 30.11 -0.68
CA LEU A 54 10.34 31.32 -0.47
C LEU A 54 9.67 32.53 -1.10
N ALA A 55 9.19 32.42 -2.32
CA ALA A 55 8.50 33.51 -3.02
C ALA A 55 7.19 33.98 -2.33
N ARG A 56 6.67 33.22 -1.38
CA ARG A 56 5.47 33.55 -0.59
C ARG A 56 5.75 34.02 0.83
N GLY A 57 7.00 34.34 1.16
CA GLY A 57 7.38 34.85 2.48
C GLY A 57 7.26 33.79 3.60
N LEU A 58 7.30 32.52 3.23
CA LEU A 58 7.34 31.40 4.17
C LEU A 58 8.77 31.03 4.57
N ASP A 59 9.69 32.00 4.50
CA ASP A 59 11.12 31.85 4.81
C ASP A 59 11.35 31.39 6.25
N ASN A 60 10.45 31.75 7.17
CA ASN A 60 10.49 31.30 8.55
C ASN A 60 10.06 29.81 8.72
N PHE A 61 9.48 29.24 7.67
CA PHE A 61 9.24 27.81 7.55
C PHE A 61 10.47 27.09 6.96
N GLN A 62 11.62 27.74 6.99
CA GLN A 62 12.91 27.09 6.67
C GLN A 62 13.11 25.96 7.65
N MET A 63 12.62 24.80 7.29
CA MET A 63 13.17 23.60 7.91
C MET A 63 14.65 23.60 7.64
N PRO A 64 15.46 23.22 8.62
CA PRO A 64 16.90 23.11 8.44
C PRO A 64 17.23 21.94 7.50
N LEU A 65 16.93 22.14 6.21
CA LEU A 65 17.24 21.20 5.14
C LEU A 65 18.49 21.64 4.45
N LYS A 66 19.33 22.29 5.17
CA LYS A 66 20.58 22.73 4.61
C LYS A 66 21.76 22.28 5.40
N GLY A 67 22.55 21.64 4.71
CA GLY A 67 23.81 21.10 5.14
C GLY A 67 23.73 19.60 5.06
N GLN A 68 24.75 19.04 4.56
CA GLN A 68 24.91 17.59 4.43
C GLN A 68 24.75 16.81 5.76
N ASP A 69 24.43 17.51 6.87
CA ASP A 69 24.49 16.96 8.22
C ASP A 69 23.20 17.10 9.04
N ALA A 70 22.10 17.65 8.49
CA ALA A 70 20.85 17.73 9.24
C ALA A 70 19.81 16.77 8.69
N PRO A 71 19.35 15.77 9.47
CA PRO A 71 18.17 15.00 9.11
C PRO A 71 17.01 16.00 9.04
N GLY A 72 16.49 16.21 7.85
CA GLY A 72 15.40 17.16 7.63
C GLY A 72 14.24 16.89 8.56
N GLY A 73 13.77 17.90 9.30
CA GLY A 73 12.67 17.76 10.27
C GLY A 73 11.35 17.25 9.67
N GLY A 74 11.22 17.20 8.34
CA GLY A 74 10.04 16.69 7.63
C GLY A 74 9.68 15.25 7.95
N TRP A 75 10.66 14.40 8.17
CA TRP A 75 10.41 13.01 8.56
C TRP A 75 9.75 12.90 9.94
N ILE A 76 9.99 13.85 10.85
CA ILE A 76 9.36 13.86 12.19
C ILE A 76 7.87 14.14 12.05
N ILE A 77 7.49 15.15 11.26
CA ILE A 77 6.07 15.47 11.03
C ILE A 77 5.37 14.30 10.33
N LEU A 78 6.03 13.70 9.34
CA LEU A 78 5.54 12.53 8.64
C LEU A 78 5.33 11.35 9.62
N LEU A 79 6.31 11.08 10.47
CA LEU A 79 6.22 10.02 11.48
C LEU A 79 5.08 10.28 12.47
N ILE A 80 4.93 11.51 12.97
CA ILE A 80 3.81 11.89 13.85
C ILE A 80 2.48 11.66 13.13
N GLY A 81 2.35 12.06 11.86
CA GLY A 81 1.16 11.84 11.06
C GLY A 81 0.82 10.35 10.91
N VAL A 82 1.81 9.52 10.59
CA VAL A 82 1.64 8.06 10.46
C VAL A 82 1.25 7.42 11.79
N LEU A 83 1.91 7.78 12.89
CA LEU A 83 1.60 7.23 14.23
C LEU A 83 0.19 7.66 14.66
N PHE A 84 -0.19 8.91 14.41
CA PHE A 84 -1.52 9.40 14.76
C PHE A 84 -2.61 8.73 13.89
N ALA A 85 -2.40 8.58 12.60
CA ALA A 85 -3.30 7.81 11.72
C ALA A 85 -3.45 6.36 12.20
N SER A 86 -2.35 5.71 12.55
CA SER A 86 -2.36 4.34 13.09
C SER A 86 -3.14 4.24 14.40
N TYR A 87 -3.00 5.22 15.29
CA TYR A 87 -3.79 5.30 16.53
C TYR A 87 -5.29 5.44 16.26
N VAL A 88 -5.67 6.34 15.34
CA VAL A 88 -7.06 6.56 14.95
C VAL A 88 -7.65 5.29 14.33
N MET A 89 -6.93 4.64 13.40
CA MET A 89 -7.34 3.38 12.80
C MET A 89 -7.55 2.28 13.84
N TYR A 90 -6.60 2.12 14.76
CA TYR A 90 -6.71 1.14 15.85
C TYR A 90 -7.94 1.42 16.74
N GLY A 91 -8.16 2.67 17.14
CA GLY A 91 -9.29 3.08 17.96
C GLY A 91 -10.63 2.82 17.27
N TRP A 92 -10.74 3.24 16.01
CA TRP A 92 -11.96 3.06 15.23
C TRP A 92 -12.29 1.57 15.01
N TRP A 93 -11.34 0.79 14.56
CA TRP A 93 -11.58 -0.64 14.35
C TRP A 93 -11.86 -1.41 15.63
N ARG A 94 -11.24 -0.99 16.74
CA ARG A 94 -11.57 -1.55 18.05
C ARG A 94 -13.03 -1.29 18.43
N ASP A 95 -13.52 -0.08 18.18
CA ASP A 95 -14.91 0.28 18.51
C ASP A 95 -15.89 -0.43 17.57
N VAL A 96 -15.64 -0.51 16.26
CA VAL A 96 -16.43 -1.33 15.31
C VAL A 96 -16.49 -2.81 15.77
N ALA A 97 -15.38 -3.36 16.26
CA ALA A 97 -15.35 -4.73 16.78
C ALA A 97 -16.18 -4.90 18.06
N ARG A 98 -16.23 -3.87 18.92
CA ARG A 98 -17.07 -3.86 20.14
C ARG A 98 -18.55 -3.73 19.81
N GLU A 99 -18.90 -2.84 18.89
CA GLU A 99 -20.26 -2.66 18.37
C GLU A 99 -20.80 -3.97 17.77
N SER A 100 -19.98 -4.65 16.96
CA SER A 100 -20.32 -5.98 16.45
C SER A 100 -20.59 -7.00 17.56
N ALA A 101 -19.75 -6.99 18.61
CA ALA A 101 -19.90 -7.90 19.75
C ALA A 101 -21.14 -7.57 20.61
N ALA A 102 -21.47 -6.28 20.76
CA ALA A 102 -22.66 -5.80 21.46
C ALA A 102 -23.96 -6.14 20.74
N GLY A 103 -23.89 -6.38 19.43
CA GLY A 103 -25.09 -6.68 18.62
C GLY A 103 -25.66 -5.48 17.87
N ASP A 104 -24.91 -4.35 17.86
CA ASP A 104 -25.34 -3.10 17.23
C ASP A 104 -25.31 -3.17 15.68
N HIS A 105 -24.69 -4.22 15.11
CA HIS A 105 -24.68 -4.46 13.67
C HIS A 105 -26.00 -5.11 13.24
N THR A 106 -26.94 -4.29 12.81
CA THR A 106 -28.18 -4.72 12.16
C THR A 106 -27.89 -5.22 10.73
N PRO A 107 -28.82 -5.95 10.07
CA PRO A 107 -28.63 -6.38 8.69
C PRO A 107 -28.32 -5.24 7.72
N VAL A 108 -28.87 -4.05 7.96
CA VAL A 108 -28.57 -2.84 7.14
C VAL A 108 -27.13 -2.38 7.33
N VAL A 109 -26.62 -2.39 8.57
CA VAL A 109 -25.24 -2.06 8.89
C VAL A 109 -24.27 -3.07 8.25
N ASP A 110 -24.60 -4.37 8.31
CA ASP A 110 -23.79 -5.42 7.70
C ASP A 110 -23.67 -5.26 6.18
N ILE A 111 -24.76 -4.88 5.50
CA ILE A 111 -24.75 -4.55 4.07
C ILE A 111 -23.88 -3.31 3.83
N GLY A 112 -24.05 -2.27 4.64
CA GLY A 112 -23.27 -1.03 4.55
C GLY A 112 -21.75 -1.28 4.68
N LEU A 113 -21.35 -2.15 5.62
CA LEU A 113 -19.94 -2.52 5.82
C LEU A 113 -19.37 -3.28 4.61
N ARG A 114 -20.16 -4.17 3.97
CA ARG A 114 -19.76 -4.87 2.74
C ARG A 114 -19.57 -3.90 1.57
N TYR A 115 -20.52 -2.99 1.37
CA TYR A 115 -20.38 -1.94 0.34
C TYR A 115 -19.16 -1.04 0.60
N GLY A 116 -18.93 -0.66 1.86
CA GLY A 116 -17.75 0.10 2.25
C GLY A 116 -16.46 -0.63 1.91
N MET A 117 -16.38 -1.94 2.15
CA MET A 117 -15.20 -2.74 1.80
C MET A 117 -15.00 -2.89 0.29
N ILE A 118 -16.08 -3.05 -0.48
CA ILE A 118 -16.00 -3.08 -1.95
C ILE A 118 -15.49 -1.75 -2.48
N MET A 119 -16.01 -0.62 -2.01
CA MET A 119 -15.54 0.71 -2.42
C MET A 119 -14.08 0.95 -2.03
N PHE A 120 -13.66 0.46 -0.87
CA PHE A 120 -12.26 0.50 -0.44
C PHE A 120 -11.36 -0.28 -1.40
N ILE A 121 -11.70 -1.52 -1.75
CA ILE A 121 -10.94 -2.32 -2.72
C ILE A 121 -10.92 -1.67 -4.10
N MET A 122 -12.02 -1.07 -4.55
CA MET A 122 -12.06 -0.37 -5.83
C MET A 122 -11.11 0.83 -5.89
N GLN A 123 -11.02 1.63 -4.82
CA GLN A 123 -10.07 2.75 -4.77
C GLN A 123 -8.61 2.27 -4.78
N GLU A 124 -8.32 1.16 -4.07
CA GLU A 124 -6.98 0.57 -4.07
C GLU A 124 -6.63 -0.03 -5.44
N ALA A 125 -7.59 -0.61 -6.15
CA ALA A 125 -7.42 -1.04 -7.53
C ALA A 125 -7.07 0.15 -8.44
N MET A 126 -7.76 1.28 -8.30
CA MET A 126 -7.45 2.50 -9.07
C MET A 126 -6.08 3.10 -8.72
N PHE A 127 -5.66 2.99 -7.46
CA PHE A 127 -4.30 3.35 -7.05
C PHE A 127 -3.25 2.53 -7.81
N PHE A 128 -3.42 1.20 -7.90
CA PHE A 128 -2.51 0.35 -8.67
C PHE A 128 -2.62 0.59 -10.18
N VAL A 129 -3.79 0.90 -10.73
CA VAL A 129 -3.94 1.30 -12.13
C VAL A 129 -3.06 2.51 -12.45
N GLY A 130 -2.95 3.48 -11.53
CA GLY A 130 -2.04 4.63 -11.70
C GLY A 130 -0.57 4.21 -11.83
N TRP A 131 -0.10 3.27 -10.98
CA TRP A 131 1.28 2.76 -11.04
C TRP A 131 1.52 1.90 -12.28
N PHE A 132 0.57 1.06 -12.68
CA PHE A 132 0.64 0.31 -13.93
C PHE A 132 0.65 1.23 -15.14
N TRP A 133 -0.17 2.30 -15.13
CA TRP A 133 -0.14 3.28 -16.20
C TRP A 133 1.24 3.93 -16.31
N MET A 134 1.82 4.39 -15.22
CA MET A 134 3.17 4.94 -15.22
C MET A 134 4.19 3.94 -15.79
N PHE A 135 4.11 2.67 -15.38
CA PHE A 135 4.99 1.61 -15.87
C PHE A 135 4.82 1.37 -17.39
N PHE A 136 3.58 1.21 -17.86
CA PHE A 136 3.29 0.98 -19.27
C PHE A 136 3.63 2.19 -20.14
N GLU A 137 3.35 3.39 -19.68
CA GLU A 137 3.70 4.62 -20.35
C GLU A 137 5.21 4.68 -20.62
N MET A 138 6.01 4.30 -19.64
CA MET A 138 7.45 4.28 -19.78
C MET A 138 7.98 3.17 -20.67
N LYS A 139 7.33 2.01 -20.64
CA LYS A 139 7.82 0.87 -21.43
C LYS A 139 7.36 0.92 -22.89
N LEU A 140 6.16 1.45 -23.18
CA LEU A 140 5.54 1.40 -24.49
C LEU A 140 5.68 2.70 -25.32
N PHE A 141 5.76 3.86 -24.64
CA PHE A 141 5.63 5.16 -25.32
C PHE A 141 6.84 6.09 -25.16
N GLN A 142 7.97 5.56 -24.74
CA GLN A 142 9.20 6.36 -24.52
C GLN A 142 9.66 7.10 -25.78
N GLY A 143 9.65 6.44 -26.94
CA GLY A 143 10.05 7.06 -28.20
C GLY A 143 9.25 8.32 -28.55
N ASN A 144 7.95 8.28 -28.35
CA ASN A 144 7.06 9.42 -28.65
C ASN A 144 7.32 10.64 -27.76
N ARG A 145 7.81 10.45 -26.53
CA ARG A 145 8.13 11.55 -25.62
C ARG A 145 9.43 12.24 -25.96
N ALA A 146 10.41 11.50 -26.43
CA ALA A 146 11.69 12.07 -26.92
C ALA A 146 11.47 12.95 -28.16
N GLU A 147 10.53 12.58 -29.05
CA GLU A 147 10.15 13.39 -30.21
C GLU A 147 9.37 14.67 -29.84
N TRP A 148 8.64 14.66 -28.74
CA TRP A 148 7.76 15.76 -28.35
C TRP A 148 8.49 16.94 -27.69
N ASN A 149 9.66 16.72 -27.17
CA ASN A 149 10.51 17.78 -26.58
C ASN A 149 11.97 17.68 -27.02
N PRO A 150 12.30 18.13 -28.26
CA PRO A 150 13.64 18.07 -28.82
C PRO A 150 14.68 18.92 -28.07
N ASP A 151 14.21 19.87 -27.23
CA ASP A 151 15.10 20.72 -26.40
C ASP A 151 15.39 20.10 -25.03
N TYR A 152 14.85 18.94 -24.73
CA TYR A 152 15.12 18.21 -23.49
C TYR A 152 16.46 17.49 -23.61
N THR A 153 17.54 18.26 -23.54
CA THR A 153 18.88 17.70 -23.36
C THR A 153 19.01 17.24 -21.91
N TYR A 154 18.99 15.94 -21.72
CA TYR A 154 19.27 15.30 -20.42
C TYR A 154 20.78 15.42 -20.13
N ASP A 155 21.23 16.62 -19.79
CA ASP A 155 22.63 16.86 -19.40
C ASP A 155 22.88 16.58 -17.89
N ASP A 156 21.88 16.04 -17.22
CA ASP A 156 21.85 15.91 -15.76
C ASP A 156 22.16 14.48 -15.26
N GLY A 157 22.96 13.72 -15.97
CA GLY A 157 23.47 12.43 -15.49
C GLY A 157 22.53 11.23 -15.66
N PHE A 158 21.46 11.36 -16.43
CA PHE A 158 20.53 10.25 -16.73
C PHE A 158 20.83 9.49 -18.04
N GLY A 159 22.05 9.61 -18.58
CA GLY A 159 22.44 8.97 -19.84
C GLY A 159 21.92 9.72 -21.07
N GLU A 160 22.59 9.53 -22.23
CA GLU A 160 22.16 10.16 -23.49
C GLU A 160 20.76 9.70 -23.89
N LEU A 161 19.90 10.64 -24.26
CA LEU A 161 18.55 10.39 -24.80
C LEU A 161 18.54 9.44 -26.00
N SER A 162 19.68 9.31 -26.68
CA SER A 162 19.91 8.37 -27.78
C SER A 162 19.58 6.91 -27.41
N ASP A 163 19.84 6.51 -26.16
CA ASP A 163 19.58 5.16 -25.69
C ASP A 163 18.07 4.93 -25.37
N TRP A 164 17.36 6.02 -25.08
CA TRP A 164 15.93 6.00 -24.84
C TRP A 164 15.11 6.08 -26.12
N SER A 165 15.59 6.81 -27.13
CA SER A 165 14.91 6.95 -28.44
C SER A 165 14.92 5.67 -29.27
N ALA A 166 15.83 4.74 -28.98
CA ALA A 166 15.91 3.46 -29.67
C ALA A 166 14.96 2.39 -29.13
N GLY A 167 14.06 2.73 -28.18
CA GLY A 167 13.18 1.75 -27.55
C GLY A 167 13.92 0.79 -26.61
N GLN A 168 15.20 1.03 -26.41
CA GLN A 168 16.02 0.31 -25.46
C GLN A 168 16.00 1.06 -24.14
N VAL A 169 15.26 0.53 -23.17
CA VAL A 169 15.59 0.79 -21.77
C VAL A 169 17.08 0.48 -21.63
N PRO A 170 17.92 1.41 -21.10
CA PRO A 170 19.34 1.13 -20.91
C PRO A 170 19.46 -0.25 -20.29
N ASN A 171 20.39 -1.07 -20.78
CA ASN A 171 20.61 -2.49 -20.42
C ASN A 171 20.44 -2.76 -18.92
N ILE A 172 19.21 -2.61 -18.42
CA ILE A 172 18.83 -2.98 -17.08
C ILE A 172 18.55 -4.47 -17.20
N GLU A 173 19.50 -5.30 -16.76
CA GLU A 173 19.19 -6.69 -16.48
C GLU A 173 18.06 -6.71 -15.47
N THR A 174 16.85 -6.98 -15.98
CA THR A 174 15.67 -7.16 -15.16
C THR A 174 15.83 -8.42 -14.32
N PHE A 175 15.11 -8.49 -13.22
CA PHE A 175 15.14 -9.70 -12.37
C PHE A 175 14.68 -10.91 -13.16
N ASN A 176 15.40 -12.04 -13.04
CA ASN A 176 14.95 -13.29 -13.63
C ASN A 176 13.61 -13.71 -12.98
N PRO A 177 12.49 -13.70 -13.73
CA PRO A 177 11.15 -13.98 -13.18
C PRO A 177 11.03 -15.42 -12.64
N TRP A 178 11.85 -16.36 -13.15
CA TRP A 178 11.76 -17.79 -12.88
C TRP A 178 12.44 -18.21 -11.56
N HIS A 179 13.03 -17.29 -10.82
CA HIS A 179 13.64 -17.53 -9.51
C HIS A 179 12.76 -17.03 -8.36
N LEU A 180 13.19 -15.99 -7.65
CA LEU A 180 12.50 -15.45 -6.49
C LEU A 180 11.08 -14.94 -6.81
N PRO A 181 10.82 -14.24 -7.94
CA PRO A 181 9.47 -13.78 -8.25
C PRO A 181 8.47 -14.91 -8.47
N LEU A 182 8.87 -15.99 -9.17
CA LEU A 182 7.99 -17.16 -9.33
C LEU A 182 7.70 -17.82 -7.99
N MET A 183 8.72 -17.98 -7.13
CA MET A 183 8.53 -18.56 -5.80
C MET A 183 7.56 -17.71 -4.98
N ASN A 184 7.70 -16.40 -5.00
CA ASN A 184 6.77 -15.48 -4.35
C ASN A 184 5.34 -15.61 -4.89
N THR A 185 5.19 -15.77 -6.19
CA THR A 185 3.89 -16.01 -6.81
C THR A 185 3.24 -17.29 -6.29
N LEU A 186 3.99 -18.39 -6.20
CA LEU A 186 3.47 -19.65 -5.68
C LEU A 186 3.09 -19.57 -4.19
N ILE A 187 3.90 -18.89 -3.38
CA ILE A 187 3.63 -18.65 -1.95
C ILE A 187 2.33 -17.88 -1.79
N LEU A 188 2.14 -16.81 -2.56
CA LEU A 188 0.95 -15.94 -2.42
C LEU A 188 -0.31 -16.66 -2.89
N LEU A 189 -0.29 -17.33 -4.05
CA LEU A 189 -1.42 -18.13 -4.55
C LEU A 189 -1.79 -19.26 -3.57
N LEU A 190 -0.81 -19.94 -2.98
CA LEU A 190 -1.06 -20.95 -1.95
C LEU A 190 -1.74 -20.32 -0.74
N SER A 191 -1.33 -19.11 -0.35
CA SER A 191 -1.93 -18.39 0.77
C SER A 191 -3.40 -18.01 0.49
N GLY A 192 -3.74 -17.66 -0.77
CA GLY A 192 -5.10 -17.44 -1.22
C GLY A 192 -6.00 -18.67 -1.05
N THR A 193 -5.47 -19.86 -1.31
CA THR A 193 -6.22 -21.11 -1.07
C THR A 193 -6.43 -21.38 0.42
N THR A 194 -5.42 -21.10 1.27
CA THR A 194 -5.53 -21.34 2.72
C THR A 194 -6.48 -20.36 3.41
N VAL A 195 -6.56 -19.08 2.97
CA VAL A 195 -7.55 -18.13 3.51
C VAL A 195 -8.96 -18.51 3.11
N THR A 196 -9.16 -18.97 1.88
CA THR A 196 -10.47 -19.47 1.40
C THR A 196 -10.90 -20.69 2.22
N TRP A 197 -10.00 -21.65 2.43
CA TRP A 197 -10.26 -22.79 3.31
C TRP A 197 -10.62 -22.33 4.73
N ALA A 198 -9.88 -21.41 5.31
CA ALA A 198 -10.16 -20.89 6.66
C ALA A 198 -11.56 -20.26 6.76
N HIS A 199 -11.96 -19.47 5.75
CA HIS A 199 -13.27 -18.84 5.70
C HIS A 199 -14.39 -19.88 5.61
N HIS A 200 -14.27 -20.85 4.70
CA HIS A 200 -15.26 -21.95 4.59
C HIS A 200 -15.34 -22.79 5.87
N ALA A 201 -14.21 -23.13 6.47
CA ALA A 201 -14.17 -23.88 7.73
C ALA A 201 -14.92 -23.14 8.84
N LEU A 202 -14.74 -21.80 8.93
CA LEU A 202 -15.46 -20.98 9.93
C LEU A 202 -16.98 -21.03 9.70
N ILE A 203 -17.45 -20.86 8.46
CA ILE A 203 -18.88 -20.88 8.11
C ILE A 203 -19.51 -22.23 8.48
N HIS A 204 -18.80 -23.34 8.28
CA HIS A 204 -19.27 -24.68 8.62
C HIS A 204 -19.05 -25.06 10.10
N GLY A 205 -18.59 -24.13 10.94
CA GLY A 205 -18.37 -24.37 12.37
C GLY A 205 -17.10 -25.13 12.72
N ASP A 206 -16.24 -25.48 11.73
CA ASP A 206 -14.95 -26.09 11.97
C ASP A 206 -13.92 -25.05 12.43
N ARG A 207 -13.93 -24.77 13.73
CA ARG A 207 -13.00 -23.82 14.32
C ARG A 207 -11.54 -24.25 14.28
N LYS A 208 -11.27 -25.57 14.20
CA LYS A 208 -9.89 -26.07 14.11
C LYS A 208 -9.33 -25.81 12.71
N GLY A 209 -10.08 -26.17 11.68
CA GLY A 209 -9.74 -25.87 10.29
C GLY A 209 -9.56 -24.36 10.05
N ALA A 210 -10.45 -23.52 10.55
CA ALA A 210 -10.35 -22.07 10.45
C ALA A 210 -9.08 -21.51 11.11
N LYS A 211 -8.71 -22.01 12.30
CA LYS A 211 -7.48 -21.60 13.00
C LYS A 211 -6.22 -21.96 12.24
N TRP A 212 -6.13 -23.20 11.74
CA TRP A 212 -4.99 -23.65 10.98
C TRP A 212 -4.88 -22.96 9.62
N GLY A 213 -6.00 -22.78 8.91
CA GLY A 213 -6.02 -22.08 7.64
C GLY A 213 -5.53 -20.63 7.75
N LEU A 214 -6.03 -19.88 8.75
CA LEU A 214 -5.56 -18.51 9.01
C LEU A 214 -4.09 -18.46 9.44
N PHE A 215 -3.65 -19.40 10.29
CA PHE A 215 -2.24 -19.48 10.70
C PHE A 215 -1.33 -19.70 9.48
N LEU A 216 -1.68 -20.63 8.61
CA LEU A 216 -0.92 -20.91 7.39
C LEU A 216 -0.90 -19.69 6.46
N THR A 217 -2.04 -19.01 6.29
CA THR A 217 -2.10 -17.80 5.45
C THR A 217 -1.18 -16.71 5.99
N VAL A 218 -1.19 -16.43 7.29
CA VAL A 218 -0.31 -15.45 7.92
C VAL A 218 1.16 -15.85 7.77
N ALA A 219 1.49 -17.12 7.98
CA ALA A 219 2.86 -17.63 7.82
C ALA A 219 3.35 -17.46 6.38
N LEU A 220 2.51 -17.77 5.39
CA LEU A 220 2.84 -17.60 3.97
C LEU A 220 2.97 -16.13 3.59
N GLY A 221 2.12 -15.23 4.13
CA GLY A 221 2.24 -13.79 3.92
C GLY A 221 3.54 -13.20 4.49
N LEU A 222 3.96 -13.66 5.66
CA LEU A 222 5.26 -13.30 6.23
C LEU A 222 6.43 -13.85 5.41
N LEU A 223 6.30 -15.09 4.91
CA LEU A 223 7.30 -15.71 4.04
C LEU A 223 7.44 -14.93 2.72
N PHE A 224 6.33 -14.53 2.10
CA PHE A 224 6.33 -13.66 0.92
C PHE A 224 7.09 -12.35 1.19
N THR A 225 6.76 -11.67 2.28
CA THR A 225 7.42 -10.41 2.67
C THR A 225 8.92 -10.60 2.88
N TYR A 226 9.32 -11.71 3.48
CA TYR A 226 10.73 -12.05 3.69
C TYR A 226 11.47 -12.28 2.37
N VAL A 227 10.90 -13.07 1.46
CA VAL A 227 11.51 -13.36 0.14
C VAL A 227 11.58 -12.09 -0.72
N GLN A 228 10.54 -11.22 -0.69
CA GLN A 228 10.55 -9.91 -1.34
C GLN A 228 11.67 -9.01 -0.79
N GLY A 229 11.90 -9.06 0.52
CA GLY A 229 13.02 -8.36 1.15
C GLY A 229 14.38 -8.85 0.66
N ILE A 230 14.55 -10.16 0.48
CA ILE A 230 15.78 -10.74 -0.10
C ILE A 230 15.97 -10.27 -1.54
N GLU A 231 14.91 -10.28 -2.35
CA GLU A 231 14.94 -9.80 -3.73
C GLU A 231 15.41 -8.33 -3.79
N TYR A 232 14.89 -7.47 -2.93
CA TYR A 232 15.33 -6.08 -2.85
C TYR A 232 16.77 -5.93 -2.38
N LEU A 233 17.22 -6.75 -1.43
CA LEU A 233 18.62 -6.75 -1.00
C LEU A 233 19.55 -7.18 -2.15
N HIS A 234 19.15 -8.17 -2.97
CA HIS A 234 19.90 -8.52 -4.16
C HIS A 234 19.95 -7.38 -5.17
N ALA A 235 18.87 -6.64 -5.37
CA ALA A 235 18.85 -5.46 -6.24
C ALA A 235 19.88 -4.42 -5.84
N PHE A 236 20.05 -4.19 -4.53
CA PHE A 236 21.04 -3.25 -4.00
C PHE A 236 22.49 -3.71 -4.20
N HIS A 237 22.76 -5.00 -4.17
CA HIS A 237 24.13 -5.52 -4.16
C HIS A 237 24.60 -6.06 -5.52
N TYR A 238 23.70 -6.19 -6.51
CA TYR A 238 23.97 -6.97 -7.72
C TYR A 238 24.90 -6.29 -8.74
N ARG A 239 25.18 -4.98 -8.63
CA ARG A 239 25.92 -4.22 -9.65
C ARG A 239 27.21 -3.53 -9.19
N GLY A 240 27.90 -4.02 -8.20
CA GLY A 240 29.17 -3.42 -7.79
C GLY A 240 29.01 -1.94 -7.43
N ASP A 241 29.48 -1.02 -8.26
CA ASP A 241 29.40 0.44 -8.02
C ASP A 241 28.04 1.06 -8.41
N GLU A 242 27.15 0.33 -9.14
CA GLU A 242 25.84 0.83 -9.57
C GLU A 242 24.69 -0.02 -8.96
N SER A 243 24.24 0.38 -7.79
CA SER A 243 23.04 -0.23 -7.17
C SER A 243 21.78 0.12 -7.95
N PHE A 244 20.92 -0.88 -8.24
CA PHE A 244 19.60 -0.63 -8.81
C PHE A 244 18.61 -0.26 -7.71
N TRP A 245 18.12 0.99 -7.74
CA TRP A 245 17.24 1.54 -6.73
C TRP A 245 16.23 2.54 -7.31
N LEU A 246 15.36 3.08 -6.44
CA LEU A 246 14.32 4.07 -6.75
C LEU A 246 14.83 5.29 -7.55
N ASN A 247 16.06 5.73 -7.33
CA ASN A 247 16.65 6.90 -7.97
C ASN A 247 17.61 6.59 -9.12
N THR A 248 17.75 5.33 -9.50
CA THR A 248 18.67 4.92 -10.57
C THR A 248 18.16 5.43 -11.93
N ASN A 249 16.88 5.27 -12.19
CA ASN A 249 16.20 5.79 -13.37
C ASN A 249 14.67 5.72 -13.17
N VAL A 250 13.93 6.24 -14.14
CA VAL A 250 12.45 6.30 -14.06
C VAL A 250 11.81 4.91 -14.06
N TYR A 251 12.42 3.94 -14.75
CA TYR A 251 11.97 2.55 -14.70
C TYR A 251 12.15 1.95 -13.30
N GLY A 252 13.32 2.15 -12.69
CA GLY A 252 13.57 1.75 -11.30
C GLY A 252 12.57 2.38 -10.34
N SER A 253 12.28 3.68 -10.51
CA SER A 253 11.24 4.35 -9.73
C SER A 253 9.88 3.68 -9.90
N ALA A 254 9.44 3.42 -11.14
CA ALA A 254 8.15 2.79 -11.41
C ALA A 254 8.09 1.35 -10.86
N PHE A 255 9.16 0.59 -11.05
CA PHE A 255 9.29 -0.77 -10.56
C PHE A 255 9.19 -0.86 -9.02
N PHE A 256 10.05 -0.12 -8.32
CA PHE A 256 10.09 -0.17 -6.85
C PHE A 256 8.85 0.46 -6.21
N MET A 257 8.25 1.47 -6.83
CA MET A 257 6.99 2.04 -6.33
C MET A 257 5.84 1.05 -6.49
N ALA A 258 5.68 0.43 -7.66
CA ALA A 258 4.60 -0.53 -7.89
C ALA A 258 4.76 -1.79 -7.00
N THR A 259 5.94 -2.40 -6.99
CA THR A 259 6.21 -3.61 -6.20
C THR A 259 6.31 -3.32 -4.70
N GLY A 260 6.84 -2.16 -4.32
CA GLY A 260 6.95 -1.74 -2.92
C GLY A 260 5.59 -1.42 -2.29
N PHE A 261 4.71 -0.70 -3.00
CA PHE A 261 3.34 -0.51 -2.53
C PHE A 261 2.58 -1.83 -2.46
N HIS A 262 2.79 -2.74 -3.42
CA HIS A 262 2.22 -4.07 -3.31
C HIS A 262 2.72 -4.80 -2.05
N GLY A 263 4.02 -4.80 -1.80
CA GLY A 263 4.61 -5.39 -0.59
C GLY A 263 4.05 -4.79 0.71
N LEU A 264 3.80 -3.46 0.72
CA LEU A 264 3.13 -2.79 1.83
C LEU A 264 1.69 -3.30 2.03
N HIS A 265 0.94 -3.50 0.93
CA HIS A 265 -0.42 -4.07 0.98
C HIS A 265 -0.42 -5.53 1.47
N VAL A 266 0.57 -6.33 1.06
CA VAL A 266 0.76 -7.70 1.61
C VAL A 266 1.00 -7.65 3.11
N LEU A 267 1.85 -6.74 3.59
CA LEU A 267 2.12 -6.58 5.02
C LEU A 267 0.86 -6.16 5.80
N ILE A 268 0.12 -5.15 5.31
CA ILE A 268 -1.15 -4.71 5.90
C ILE A 268 -2.17 -5.85 5.92
N GLY A 269 -2.32 -6.58 4.81
CA GLY A 269 -3.21 -7.73 4.72
C GLY A 269 -2.82 -8.86 5.68
N THR A 270 -1.51 -9.12 5.83
CA THR A 270 -0.99 -10.10 6.80
C THR A 270 -1.32 -9.69 8.24
N ILE A 271 -1.16 -8.41 8.59
CA ILE A 271 -1.56 -7.88 9.90
C ILE A 271 -3.08 -8.01 10.11
N PHE A 272 -3.88 -7.70 9.08
CA PHE A 272 -5.33 -7.83 9.16
C PHE A 272 -5.75 -9.29 9.41
N LEU A 273 -5.21 -10.23 8.67
CA LEU A 273 -5.44 -11.67 8.87
C LEU A 273 -4.96 -12.15 10.23
N PHE A 274 -3.81 -11.67 10.70
CA PHE A 274 -3.30 -11.97 12.04
C PHE A 274 -4.27 -11.48 13.13
N VAL A 275 -4.81 -10.28 13.02
CA VAL A 275 -5.84 -9.76 13.94
C VAL A 275 -7.10 -10.64 13.90
N CYS A 276 -7.55 -11.06 12.72
CA CYS A 276 -8.66 -12.00 12.58
C CYS A 276 -8.35 -13.35 13.24
N TRP A 277 -7.12 -13.89 13.06
CA TRP A 277 -6.68 -15.10 13.74
C TRP A 277 -6.70 -14.97 15.26
N MET A 278 -6.17 -13.87 15.80
CA MET A 278 -6.21 -13.59 17.25
C MET A 278 -7.66 -13.48 17.78
N ARG A 279 -8.55 -12.83 17.02
CA ARG A 279 -9.99 -12.75 17.38
C ARG A 279 -10.65 -14.13 17.34
N LEU A 280 -10.31 -14.97 16.37
CA LEU A 280 -10.79 -16.35 16.28
C LEU A 280 -10.32 -17.19 17.48
N MET A 281 -9.06 -17.04 17.88
CA MET A 281 -8.48 -17.72 19.05
C MET A 281 -9.24 -17.36 20.34
N ARG A 282 -9.62 -16.07 20.48
CA ARG A 282 -10.35 -15.54 21.64
C ARG A 282 -11.87 -15.76 21.56
N GLY A 283 -12.37 -16.43 20.54
CA GLY A 283 -13.81 -16.70 20.37
C GLY A 283 -14.63 -15.54 19.80
N GLY A 284 -13.99 -14.46 19.35
CA GLY A 284 -14.66 -13.25 18.85
C GLY A 284 -15.24 -13.38 17.44
N LEU A 285 -14.88 -14.40 16.67
CA LEU A 285 -15.44 -14.69 15.34
C LEU A 285 -16.38 -15.90 15.43
N ARG A 286 -17.58 -15.77 14.86
CA ARG A 286 -18.61 -16.81 14.83
C ARG A 286 -19.14 -16.97 13.41
N PRO A 287 -19.74 -18.12 13.05
CA PRO A 287 -20.33 -18.33 11.74
C PRO A 287 -21.32 -17.24 11.32
N GLU A 288 -22.11 -16.70 12.26
CA GLU A 288 -23.13 -15.68 12.01
C GLU A 288 -22.55 -14.25 11.97
N LYS A 289 -21.38 -14.03 12.61
CA LYS A 289 -20.75 -12.72 12.76
C LYS A 289 -19.25 -12.79 12.46
N HIS A 290 -18.91 -12.79 11.16
CA HIS A 290 -17.55 -12.96 10.69
C HIS A 290 -17.12 -11.95 9.60
N PHE A 291 -17.86 -10.84 9.44
CA PHE A 291 -17.57 -9.83 8.42
C PHE A 291 -16.09 -9.40 8.40
N GLY A 292 -15.45 -9.26 9.57
CA GLY A 292 -14.02 -8.91 9.62
C GLY A 292 -13.11 -9.91 8.90
N LEU A 293 -13.43 -11.22 8.94
CA LEU A 293 -12.70 -12.24 8.20
C LEU A 293 -13.07 -12.22 6.71
N GLU A 294 -14.34 -12.00 6.39
CA GLU A 294 -14.82 -11.84 5.01
C GLU A 294 -14.09 -10.68 4.31
N ALA A 295 -14.04 -9.53 4.96
CA ALA A 295 -13.33 -8.35 4.47
C ALA A 295 -11.81 -8.59 4.31
N ALA A 296 -11.18 -9.26 5.28
CA ALA A 296 -9.77 -9.62 5.20
C ALA A 296 -9.46 -10.58 4.05
N ALA A 297 -10.34 -11.56 3.79
CA ALA A 297 -10.22 -12.49 2.68
C ALA A 297 -10.36 -11.77 1.33
N TRP A 298 -11.34 -10.86 1.17
CA TRP A 298 -11.50 -10.06 -0.04
C TRP A 298 -10.27 -9.19 -0.32
N TYR A 299 -9.75 -8.55 0.72
CA TYR A 299 -8.55 -7.74 0.61
C TYR A 299 -7.33 -8.59 0.21
N TRP A 300 -7.18 -9.78 0.79
CA TRP A 300 -6.10 -10.70 0.48
C TRP A 300 -6.13 -11.17 -0.96
N HIS A 301 -7.32 -11.57 -1.46
CA HIS A 301 -7.47 -11.94 -2.87
C HIS A 301 -7.24 -10.77 -3.82
N PHE A 302 -7.62 -9.56 -3.45
CA PHE A 302 -7.25 -8.37 -4.23
C PHE A 302 -5.73 -8.22 -4.34
N VAL A 303 -5.00 -8.37 -3.25
CA VAL A 303 -3.53 -8.33 -3.22
C VAL A 303 -2.94 -9.44 -4.10
N ASP A 304 -3.48 -10.67 -4.02
CA ASP A 304 -3.08 -11.79 -4.90
C ASP A 304 -3.21 -11.43 -6.39
N VAL A 305 -4.35 -10.85 -6.78
CA VAL A 305 -4.62 -10.46 -8.18
C VAL A 305 -3.65 -9.37 -8.63
N VAL A 306 -3.41 -8.35 -7.81
CA VAL A 306 -2.43 -7.30 -8.13
C VAL A 306 -1.03 -7.89 -8.34
N TRP A 307 -0.61 -8.86 -7.50
CA TRP A 307 0.67 -9.53 -7.68
C TRP A 307 0.75 -10.30 -9.00
N LEU A 308 -0.30 -11.01 -9.39
CA LEU A 308 -0.33 -11.70 -10.66
C LEU A 308 -0.15 -10.75 -11.85
N PHE A 309 -0.74 -9.56 -11.79
CA PHE A 309 -0.53 -8.52 -12.80
C PHE A 309 0.92 -8.01 -12.78
N LEU A 310 1.49 -7.74 -11.59
CA LEU A 310 2.90 -7.36 -11.46
C LEU A 310 3.82 -8.45 -12.01
N PHE A 311 3.63 -9.69 -11.61
CA PHE A 311 4.44 -10.81 -12.09
C PHE A 311 4.35 -10.96 -13.61
N ALA A 312 3.13 -10.98 -14.17
CA ALA A 312 2.93 -11.19 -15.60
C ALA A 312 3.53 -10.04 -16.43
N PHE A 313 3.23 -8.78 -16.07
CA PHE A 313 3.59 -7.65 -16.93
C PHE A 313 4.96 -7.07 -16.59
N VAL A 314 5.30 -6.93 -15.31
CA VAL A 314 6.54 -6.28 -14.91
C VAL A 314 7.72 -7.25 -14.99
N TYR A 315 7.52 -8.50 -14.59
CA TYR A 315 8.61 -9.48 -14.56
C TYR A 315 8.70 -10.35 -15.81
N VAL A 316 7.58 -10.75 -16.45
CA VAL A 316 7.61 -11.74 -17.57
C VAL A 316 7.51 -11.06 -18.93
N VAL A 317 6.50 -10.21 -19.17
CA VAL A 317 6.22 -9.67 -20.52
C VAL A 317 7.18 -8.56 -20.90
N PHE A 318 7.53 -7.70 -19.97
CA PHE A 318 8.36 -6.52 -20.24
C PHE A 318 9.76 -6.62 -19.62
N GLN A 319 10.28 -7.82 -19.58
CA GLN A 319 11.62 -8.15 -19.15
C GLN A 319 12.71 -7.43 -19.99
#